data_52cb91265c58600e615936e9c1c7faff
#
_entry.id   52cb91265c58600e615936e9c1c7faff
#
_cell.length_a   1.000
_cell.length_b   1.000
_cell.length_c   1.000
_cell.angle_alpha   90.00
_cell.angle_beta   90.00
_cell.angle_gamma   90.00
#
_symmetry.space_group_name_H-M   'P 1'
#
loop_
_entity.id
_entity.type
_entity.pdbx_description
1 polymer ?
#
loop_
_entity_poly.entity_id
_entity_poly.type
_entity_poly.pdbx_seq_one_letter_code
_entity_poly.pdbx_strand_id
1 'polypeptide(L)' 'MCLAVPAKIISITKTVAIADMSGVKRQVDVRLVDGVKPGDYVLVHAGFAIEIIDAKEAKKTMKLLKVVSFE' A
#
# COMPACT_ATOMS: atom_id res chain seq x y z
N MET A 1 -0.78 3.65 -17.71
CA MET A 1 0.43 3.41 -16.92
C MET A 1 0.08 2.93 -15.54
N CYS A 2 0.68 1.84 -15.13
CA CYS A 2 0.43 1.27 -13.82
C CYS A 2 1.30 1.94 -12.77
N LEU A 3 0.68 2.55 -11.80
CA LEU A 3 1.39 3.14 -10.68
C LEU A 3 0.91 2.51 -9.41
N ALA A 4 1.77 1.71 -8.79
CA ALA A 4 1.48 1.15 -7.49
C ALA A 4 1.80 2.21 -6.44
N VAL A 5 0.90 2.34 -5.48
CA VAL A 5 1.03 3.33 -4.42
C VAL A 5 1.29 2.58 -3.11
N PRO A 6 2.32 2.96 -2.35
CA PRO A 6 2.56 2.32 -1.06
C PRO A 6 1.48 2.73 -0.06
N ALA A 7 1.07 1.78 0.76
CA ALA A 7 0.06 2.00 1.76
C ALA A 7 0.39 1.18 3.01
N LYS A 8 0.03 1.72 4.16
CA LYS A 8 0.21 1.02 5.42
C LYS A 8 -1.08 0.34 5.83
N ILE A 9 -1.02 -0.95 6.09
CA ILE A 9 -2.18 -1.71 6.51
C ILE A 9 -2.53 -1.35 7.95
N ILE A 10 -3.77 -0.92 8.16
CA ILE A 10 -4.26 -0.55 9.48
C ILE A 10 -5.00 -1.71 10.13
N SER A 11 -5.87 -2.36 9.36
CA SER A 11 -6.65 -3.49 9.87
C SER A 11 -7.00 -4.41 8.72
N ILE A 12 -7.27 -5.68 9.05
CA ILE A 12 -7.60 -6.69 8.05
C ILE A 12 -8.82 -7.47 8.53
N THR A 13 -9.76 -7.67 7.62
CA THR A 13 -10.91 -8.53 7.85
C THR A 13 -11.05 -9.43 6.65
N LYS A 14 -10.71 -10.71 6.82
CA LYS A 14 -10.71 -11.71 5.72
C LYS A 14 -9.79 -11.26 4.60
N THR A 15 -10.33 -10.96 3.42
CA THR A 15 -9.52 -10.55 2.27
C THR A 15 -9.51 -9.05 2.06
N VAL A 16 -10.12 -8.32 2.97
CA VAL A 16 -10.25 -6.87 2.84
C VAL A 16 -9.48 -6.20 3.98
N ALA A 17 -8.74 -5.18 3.64
CA ALA A 17 -7.97 -4.41 4.62
C ALA A 17 -8.28 -2.94 4.48
N ILE A 18 -8.09 -2.23 5.58
CA ILE A 18 -8.09 -0.77 5.54
C ILE A 18 -6.63 -0.34 5.52
N ALA A 19 -6.27 0.45 4.55
CA ALA A 19 -4.91 0.92 4.36
C ALA A 19 -4.86 2.43 4.35
N ASP A 20 -3.79 2.96 4.90
CA ASP A 20 -3.53 4.39 4.93
C ASP A 20 -2.59 4.76 3.79
N MET A 21 -3.08 5.58 2.88
CA MET A 21 -2.31 6.09 1.76
C MET A 21 -2.10 7.59 1.95
N SER A 22 -0.99 7.94 2.57
CA SER A 22 -0.62 9.35 2.80
C SER A 22 -1.73 10.14 3.50
N GLY A 23 -2.28 9.57 4.56
CA GLY A 23 -3.32 10.22 5.35
C GLY A 23 -4.75 9.91 4.93
N VAL A 24 -4.92 9.23 3.80
CA VAL A 24 -6.25 8.84 3.31
C VAL A 24 -6.42 7.35 3.52
N LYS A 25 -7.44 6.97 4.25
CA LYS A 25 -7.73 5.56 4.51
C LYS A 25 -8.64 5.02 3.43
N ARG A 26 -8.24 3.88 2.87
CA ARG A 26 -9.00 3.24 1.81
C ARG A 26 -9.09 1.74 2.04
N GLN A 27 -10.13 1.17 1.48
CA GLN A 27 -10.34 -0.26 1.50
C GLN A 27 -9.51 -0.90 0.39
N VAL A 28 -8.76 -1.93 0.74
CA VAL A 28 -7.85 -2.60 -0.18
C VAL A 28 -8.08 -4.10 -0.08
N ASP A 29 -8.08 -4.77 -1.23
CA ASP A 29 -8.19 -6.22 -1.27
C ASP A 29 -6.79 -6.81 -1.13
N VAL A 30 -6.61 -7.70 -0.16
CA VAL A 30 -5.30 -8.29 0.14
C VAL A 30 -5.23 -9.76 -0.25
N ARG A 31 -6.15 -10.23 -1.10
CA ARG A 31 -6.16 -11.64 -1.50
C ARG A 31 -4.94 -12.06 -2.33
N LEU A 32 -4.26 -11.11 -2.94
CA LEU A 32 -3.12 -11.40 -3.79
C LEU A 32 -1.80 -11.49 -3.02
N VAL A 33 -1.79 -11.15 -1.74
CA VAL A 33 -0.59 -11.21 -0.91
C VAL A 33 -0.82 -12.15 0.27
N ASP A 34 0.22 -12.91 0.61
CA ASP A 34 0.17 -13.85 1.73
C ASP A 34 0.90 -13.29 2.93
N GLY A 35 0.33 -13.54 4.10
CA GLY A 35 1.02 -13.21 5.34
C GLY A 35 1.01 -11.74 5.71
N VAL A 36 0.20 -10.94 5.04
CA VAL A 36 0.09 -9.53 5.37
C VAL A 36 -0.63 -9.35 6.71
N LYS A 37 -0.20 -8.38 7.49
CA LYS A 37 -0.80 -8.11 8.81
C LYS A 37 -0.80 -6.61 9.07
N PRO A 38 -1.59 -6.16 10.04
CA PRO A 38 -1.61 -4.74 10.39
C PRO A 38 -0.22 -4.24 10.73
N GLY A 39 0.12 -3.07 10.23
CA GLY A 39 1.44 -2.49 10.37
C GLY A 39 2.34 -2.73 9.16
N ASP A 40 2.02 -3.70 8.32
CA ASP A 40 2.79 -3.96 7.11
C ASP A 40 2.52 -2.88 6.06
N TYR A 41 3.50 -2.69 5.19
CA TYR A 41 3.34 -1.81 4.03
C TYR A 41 3.18 -2.65 2.79
N VAL A 42 2.29 -2.22 1.91
CA VAL A 42 2.03 -2.93 0.66
C VAL A 42 1.99 -1.94 -0.48
N LEU A 43 2.22 -2.45 -1.68
CA LEU A 43 1.99 -1.69 -2.90
C LEU A 43 0.57 -1.96 -3.37
N VAL A 44 -0.19 -0.91 -3.63
CA VAL A 44 -1.59 -1.00 -4.03
C VAL A 44 -1.74 -0.51 -5.46
N HIS A 45 -2.44 -1.31 -6.24
CA HIS A 45 -2.75 -0.97 -7.63
C HIS A 45 -4.20 -1.37 -7.90
N ALA A 46 -5.00 -0.41 -8.36
CA ALA A 46 -6.41 -0.65 -8.70
C ALA A 46 -7.21 -1.27 -7.54
N GLY A 47 -6.89 -0.89 -6.31
CA GLY A 47 -7.60 -1.38 -5.13
C GLY A 47 -7.11 -2.71 -4.61
N PHE A 48 -6.08 -3.29 -5.22
CA PHE A 48 -5.49 -4.56 -4.79
C PHE A 48 -4.09 -4.35 -4.26
N ALA A 49 -3.80 -4.97 -3.11
CA ALA A 49 -2.42 -5.05 -2.65
C ALA A 49 -1.73 -6.12 -3.49
N ILE A 50 -0.64 -5.75 -4.14
CA ILE A 50 0.05 -6.66 -5.05
C ILE A 50 1.38 -7.16 -4.52
N GLU A 51 1.94 -6.48 -3.53
CA GLU A 51 3.24 -6.85 -2.98
C GLU A 51 3.38 -6.29 -1.58
N ILE A 52 4.00 -7.07 -0.71
CA ILE A 52 4.35 -6.59 0.64
C ILE A 52 5.76 -6.02 0.57
N ILE A 53 5.93 -4.81 1.07
CA ILE A 53 7.24 -4.15 1.09
C ILE A 53 7.58 -3.80 2.53
N ASP A 54 8.86 -3.61 2.81
CA ASP A 54 9.22 -3.22 4.16
C ASP A 54 9.07 -1.70 4.35
N ALA A 55 9.08 -1.26 5.60
CA ALA A 55 8.83 0.14 5.92
C ALA A 55 9.86 1.08 5.28
N LYS A 56 11.08 0.63 5.16
CA LYS A 56 12.15 1.42 4.55
C LYS A 56 11.87 1.66 3.08
N GLU A 57 11.50 0.61 2.36
CA GLU A 57 11.19 0.70 0.95
C GLU A 57 9.95 1.55 0.71
N ALA A 58 8.96 1.41 1.57
CA ALA A 58 7.75 2.21 1.47
C ALA A 58 8.05 3.70 1.57
N LYS A 59 8.88 4.08 2.52
CA LYS A 59 9.28 5.48 2.70
C LYS A 59 10.02 6.00 1.49
N LYS A 60 10.93 5.20 0.95
CA LYS A 60 11.68 5.58 -0.25
C LYS A 60 10.76 5.79 -1.44
N THR A 61 9.84 4.86 -1.64
CA THR A 61 8.89 4.93 -2.75
C THR A 61 7.99 6.15 -2.62
N MET A 62 7.50 6.42 -1.44
CA MET A 62 6.69 7.61 -1.20
C MET A 62 7.44 8.89 -1.53
N LYS A 63 8.71 8.94 -1.15
CA LYS A 63 9.55 10.09 -1.43
C LYS A 63 9.74 10.28 -2.93
N LEU A 64 9.97 9.20 -3.65
CA LEU A 64 10.15 9.24 -5.10
C LEU A 64 8.86 9.65 -5.80
N LEU A 65 7.73 9.11 -5.36
CA LEU A 65 6.44 9.46 -5.93
C LEU A 65 6.13 10.93 -5.73
N LYS A 66 6.50 11.46 -4.58
CA LYS A 66 6.32 12.88 -4.29
C LYS A 66 7.09 13.76 -5.27
N VAL A 67 8.31 13.34 -5.59
CA VAL A 67 9.14 14.08 -6.56
C VAL A 67 8.56 13.97 -7.96
N VAL A 68 8.21 12.75 -8.35
CA VAL A 68 7.71 12.48 -9.71
C VAL A 68 6.36 13.14 -9.95
N SER A 69 5.56 13.29 -8.91
CA SER A 69 4.22 13.83 -9.08
C SER A 69 4.21 15.30 -9.49
N PHE A 70 5.35 15.95 -9.48
CA PHE A 70 5.44 17.35 -9.92
C PHE A 70 5.62 17.51 -11.41
N GLU A 71 5.83 16.45 -12.10
CA GLU A 71 6.07 16.52 -13.56
C GLU A 71 4.81 16.52 -14.39
#